data_9feb7ffd07333023b50475632319a3dc
#
_entry.id   9feb7ffd07333023b50475632319a3dc
#
_cell.length_a   1.000
_cell.length_b   1.000
_cell.length_c   1.000
_cell.angle_alpha   90.00
_cell.angle_beta   90.00
_cell.angle_gamma   90.00
#
_symmetry.space_group_name_H-M   'P 1'
#
loop_
_entity.id
_entity.type
_entity.pdbx_description
1 polymer ?
#
loop_
_entity_poly.entity_id
_entity_poly.type
_entity_poly.pdbx_seq_one_letter_code
_entity_poly.pdbx_strand_id
1 'polypeptide(L)'
;AGDIVETLNATAPENLAKAMKEVDGLLIHISTDYVFGGDPYNTPCKEDQKGTPTGVYGLTKLHGEQKIQAVGGNYIIIRTAWLYSEFGKNFVKTMINLTATKPQLKVVFDQCGTPTYAGDLADTIFTILENRKFEGNSGIYHFSNEGVCSWFDFTVKIAELAGNTTCEILPCHSCEFPSPVTRP
;
A
#
# COMPACT_ATOMS: atom_id res chain seq x y z
N ALA A 1 6.12 5.35 21.13
CA ALA A 1 5.64 5.48 19.73
C ALA A 1 5.08 4.13 19.22
N GLY A 2 5.71 2.99 19.52
CA GLY A 2 5.26 1.66 19.09
C GLY A 2 3.85 1.29 19.56
N ASP A 3 3.50 1.62 20.79
CA ASP A 3 2.20 1.28 21.39
C ASP A 3 1.02 1.96 20.68
N ILE A 4 1.17 3.21 20.23
CA ILE A 4 0.12 3.93 19.50
C ILE A 4 -0.08 3.31 18.12
N VAL A 5 1.00 2.96 17.42
CA VAL A 5 0.94 2.36 16.08
C VAL A 5 0.30 0.95 16.15
N GLU A 6 0.66 0.16 17.16
CA GLU A 6 0.03 -1.15 17.41
C GLU A 6 -1.45 -0.99 17.75
N THR A 7 -1.81 -0.02 18.58
CA THR A 7 -3.21 0.26 18.92
C THR A 7 -4.04 0.59 17.67
N LEU A 8 -3.53 1.46 16.81
CA LEU A 8 -4.25 1.89 15.61
C LEU A 8 -4.29 0.81 14.52
N ASN A 9 -3.19 0.08 14.30
CA ASN A 9 -3.07 -0.85 13.19
C ASN A 9 -3.51 -2.29 13.53
N ALA A 10 -3.56 -2.66 14.80
CA ALA A 10 -3.89 -4.01 15.22
C ALA A 10 -5.08 -4.07 16.19
N THR A 11 -5.05 -3.33 17.29
CA THR A 11 -6.11 -3.40 18.30
C THR A 11 -7.43 -2.78 17.83
N ALA A 12 -7.38 -1.64 17.14
CA ALA A 12 -8.58 -1.01 16.61
C ALA A 12 -9.26 -1.87 15.53
N PRO A 13 -8.56 -2.42 14.52
CA PRO A 13 -9.15 -3.38 13.58
C PRO A 13 -9.74 -4.62 14.26
N GLU A 14 -9.09 -5.16 15.29
CA GLU A 14 -9.64 -6.27 16.09
C GLU A 14 -10.98 -5.91 16.72
N ASN A 15 -11.08 -4.74 17.35
CA ASN A 15 -12.31 -4.27 17.98
C ASN A 15 -13.43 -4.05 16.95
N LEU A 16 -13.09 -3.49 15.78
CA LEU A 16 -14.04 -3.35 14.69
C LEU A 16 -14.53 -4.71 14.17
N ALA A 17 -13.62 -5.68 14.02
CA ALA A 17 -13.98 -7.03 13.59
C ALA A 17 -14.94 -7.71 14.60
N LYS A 18 -14.69 -7.56 15.92
CA LYS A 18 -15.57 -8.06 16.98
C LYS A 18 -16.97 -7.44 16.89
N ALA A 19 -17.03 -6.12 16.79
CA ALA A 19 -18.30 -5.39 16.68
C ALA A 19 -19.09 -5.79 15.42
N MET A 20 -18.41 -5.92 14.27
CA MET A 20 -19.06 -6.36 13.04
C MET A 20 -19.56 -7.79 13.12
N LYS A 21 -18.82 -8.68 13.78
CA LYS A 21 -19.25 -10.07 14.00
C LYS A 21 -20.52 -10.17 14.86
N GLU A 22 -20.66 -9.32 15.89
CA GLU A 22 -21.85 -9.30 16.75
C GLU A 22 -23.15 -8.94 16.01
N VAL A 23 -23.03 -8.16 14.93
CA VAL A 23 -24.18 -7.72 14.12
C VAL A 23 -24.27 -8.42 12.76
N ASP A 24 -23.51 -9.50 12.56
CA ASP A 24 -23.37 -10.21 11.28
C ASP A 24 -23.03 -9.26 10.12
N GLY A 25 -22.25 -8.22 10.41
CA GLY A 25 -21.80 -7.21 9.47
C GLY A 25 -20.52 -7.60 8.73
N LEU A 26 -20.13 -6.78 7.77
CA LEU A 26 -18.90 -6.94 6.97
C LEU A 26 -17.84 -5.93 7.42
N LEU A 27 -16.60 -6.36 7.66
CA LEU A 27 -15.44 -5.52 7.81
C LEU A 27 -14.62 -5.52 6.52
N ILE A 28 -14.43 -4.36 5.89
CA ILE A 28 -13.41 -4.18 4.84
C ILE A 28 -12.22 -3.45 5.46
N HIS A 29 -11.05 -4.06 5.41
CA HIS A 29 -9.82 -3.54 6.00
C HIS A 29 -8.74 -3.34 4.92
N ILE A 30 -8.20 -2.12 4.84
CA ILE A 30 -7.10 -1.82 3.92
C ILE A 30 -5.78 -2.11 4.60
N SER A 31 -4.99 -2.99 4.00
CA SER A 31 -3.65 -3.35 4.43
C SER A 31 -2.60 -2.89 3.39
N THR A 32 -1.40 -3.41 3.45
CA THR A 32 -0.24 -2.88 2.75
C THR A 32 0.68 -4.00 2.26
N ASP A 33 1.44 -3.72 1.21
CA ASP A 33 2.58 -4.51 0.74
C ASP A 33 3.73 -4.58 1.77
N TYR A 34 3.82 -3.62 2.72
CA TYR A 34 4.81 -3.64 3.80
C TYR A 34 4.71 -4.83 4.76
N VAL A 35 3.69 -5.67 4.65
CA VAL A 35 3.64 -6.97 5.32
C VAL A 35 4.70 -7.94 4.79
N PHE A 36 5.28 -7.64 3.62
CA PHE A 36 6.42 -8.31 3.01
C PHE A 36 7.70 -7.47 3.18
N GLY A 37 8.83 -7.93 2.67
CA GLY A 37 10.08 -7.16 2.57
C GLY A 37 11.29 -7.79 3.25
N GLY A 38 11.11 -8.86 4.03
CA GLY A 38 12.21 -9.59 4.69
C GLY A 38 13.00 -10.52 3.76
N ASP A 39 12.47 -10.80 2.58
CA ASP A 39 13.10 -11.68 1.60
C ASP A 39 13.31 -10.94 0.27
N PRO A 40 14.34 -11.28 -0.52
CA PRO A 40 14.52 -10.75 -1.85
C PRO A 40 13.47 -11.36 -2.78
N TYR A 41 12.47 -10.59 -3.18
CA TYR A 41 11.44 -11.03 -4.10
C TYR A 41 11.82 -10.72 -5.55
N ASN A 42 11.85 -11.75 -6.39
CA ASN A 42 11.97 -11.63 -7.84
C ASN A 42 10.70 -12.09 -8.58
N THR A 43 9.68 -12.43 -7.82
CA THR A 43 8.34 -12.80 -8.30
C THR A 43 7.27 -12.07 -7.48
N PRO A 44 6.09 -11.81 -8.06
CA PRO A 44 4.98 -11.22 -7.32
C PRO A 44 4.61 -12.04 -6.06
N CYS A 45 4.39 -11.36 -4.94
CA CYS A 45 3.91 -11.99 -3.72
C CYS A 45 2.46 -12.45 -3.88
N LYS A 46 2.11 -13.59 -3.29
CA LYS A 46 0.74 -14.12 -3.27
C LYS A 46 0.04 -13.79 -1.94
N GLU A 47 -1.28 -13.85 -1.94
CA GLU A 47 -2.09 -13.55 -0.76
C GLU A 47 -1.86 -14.53 0.39
N ASP A 48 -1.59 -15.80 0.09
CA ASP A 48 -1.30 -16.87 1.06
C ASP A 48 0.18 -16.93 1.49
N GLN A 49 1.04 -16.10 0.90
CA GLN A 49 2.46 -16.03 1.25
C GLN A 49 2.62 -15.47 2.67
N LYS A 50 3.51 -16.11 3.45
CA LYS A 50 3.83 -15.68 4.80
C LYS A 50 4.41 -14.26 4.79
N GLY A 51 3.86 -13.39 5.64
CA GLY A 51 4.39 -12.05 5.84
C GLY A 51 5.79 -12.06 6.49
N THR A 52 6.67 -11.19 6.00
CA THR A 52 8.05 -11.01 6.47
C THR A 52 8.36 -9.51 6.64
N PRO A 53 7.58 -8.77 7.47
CA PRO A 53 7.74 -7.33 7.61
C PRO A 53 9.10 -6.97 8.21
N THR A 54 9.73 -5.90 7.72
CA THR A 54 11.04 -5.41 8.18
C THR A 54 10.95 -4.17 9.06
N GLY A 55 9.77 -3.57 9.18
CA GLY A 55 9.55 -2.36 9.96
C GLY A 55 8.29 -2.42 10.83
N VAL A 56 8.22 -1.51 11.81
CA VAL A 56 7.09 -1.43 12.77
C VAL A 56 5.75 -1.26 12.05
N TYR A 57 5.68 -0.45 11.00
CA TYR A 57 4.45 -0.25 10.23
C TYR A 57 3.95 -1.56 9.61
N GLY A 58 4.78 -2.26 8.86
CA GLY A 58 4.43 -3.54 8.24
C GLY A 58 4.07 -4.60 9.27
N LEU A 59 4.83 -4.68 10.37
CA LEU A 59 4.57 -5.63 11.47
C LEU A 59 3.21 -5.38 12.12
N THR A 60 2.90 -4.14 12.48
CA THR A 60 1.63 -3.80 13.13
C THR A 60 0.43 -3.96 12.20
N LYS A 61 0.59 -3.70 10.90
CA LYS A 61 -0.44 -3.99 9.90
C LYS A 61 -0.68 -5.48 9.75
N LEU A 62 0.38 -6.31 9.74
CA LEU A 62 0.27 -7.77 9.71
C LEU A 62 -0.44 -8.30 10.98
N HIS A 63 -0.12 -7.75 12.16
CA HIS A 63 -0.85 -8.09 13.40
C HIS A 63 -2.34 -7.78 13.28
N GLY A 64 -2.71 -6.64 12.67
CA GLY A 64 -4.10 -6.29 12.40
C GLY A 64 -4.82 -7.32 11.53
N GLU A 65 -4.20 -7.76 10.43
CA GLU A 65 -4.72 -8.83 9.58
C GLU A 65 -4.96 -10.11 10.37
N GLN A 66 -3.96 -10.54 11.14
CA GLN A 66 -4.03 -11.77 11.95
C GLN A 66 -5.14 -11.70 13.00
N LYS A 67 -5.31 -10.55 13.66
CA LYS A 67 -6.36 -10.34 14.65
C LYS A 67 -7.75 -10.35 14.03
N ILE A 68 -7.95 -9.73 12.88
CA ILE A 68 -9.22 -9.80 12.13
C ILE A 68 -9.55 -11.25 11.78
N GLN A 69 -8.58 -12.00 11.25
CA GLN A 69 -8.75 -13.41 10.90
C GLN A 69 -9.09 -14.26 12.13
N ALA A 70 -8.43 -14.03 13.27
CA ALA A 70 -8.68 -14.75 14.52
C ALA A 70 -10.08 -14.49 15.09
N VAL A 71 -10.60 -13.26 14.96
CA VAL A 71 -11.99 -12.94 15.32
C VAL A 71 -12.98 -13.68 14.43
N GLY A 72 -12.68 -13.81 13.14
CA GLY A 72 -13.56 -14.40 12.14
C GLY A 72 -14.78 -13.51 11.84
N GLY A 73 -15.85 -14.10 11.30
CA GLY A 73 -16.99 -13.34 10.76
C GLY A 73 -16.77 -12.98 9.29
N ASN A 74 -17.52 -12.00 8.79
CA ASN A 74 -17.40 -11.55 7.40
C ASN A 74 -16.34 -10.45 7.30
N TYR A 75 -15.26 -10.70 6.59
CA TYR A 75 -14.21 -9.71 6.39
C TYR A 75 -13.57 -9.81 5.00
N ILE A 76 -13.17 -8.67 4.47
CA ILE A 76 -12.32 -8.57 3.28
C ILE A 76 -11.11 -7.71 3.65
N ILE A 77 -9.92 -8.28 3.61
CA ILE A 77 -8.67 -7.57 3.81
C ILE A 77 -8.06 -7.31 2.44
N ILE A 78 -7.82 -6.05 2.08
CA ILE A 78 -7.22 -5.68 0.79
C ILE A 78 -5.83 -5.10 1.05
N ARG A 79 -4.79 -5.80 0.63
CA ARG A 79 -3.42 -5.26 0.58
C ARG A 79 -3.25 -4.46 -0.69
N THR A 80 -2.72 -3.25 -0.56
CA THR A 80 -2.43 -2.36 -1.68
C THR A 80 -1.05 -1.75 -1.56
N ALA A 81 -0.52 -1.20 -2.65
CA ALA A 81 0.81 -0.62 -2.72
C ALA A 81 0.78 0.73 -3.46
N TRP A 82 1.69 1.63 -3.10
CA TRP A 82 1.96 2.89 -3.79
C TRP A 82 0.70 3.70 -4.09
N LEU A 83 -0.15 3.84 -3.07
CA LEU A 83 -1.45 4.50 -3.19
C LEU A 83 -1.29 6.01 -3.42
N TYR A 84 -1.99 6.54 -4.41
CA TYR A 84 -2.03 7.96 -4.72
C TYR A 84 -3.43 8.42 -5.12
N SER A 85 -3.68 9.71 -4.96
CA SER A 85 -4.89 10.38 -5.40
C SER A 85 -4.69 11.90 -5.48
N GLU A 86 -5.70 12.60 -5.95
CA GLU A 86 -5.81 14.05 -5.90
C GLU A 86 -5.94 14.59 -4.45
N PHE A 87 -6.31 13.73 -3.51
CA PHE A 87 -6.50 14.09 -2.10
C PHE A 87 -5.27 13.72 -1.24
N GLY A 88 -5.09 14.44 -0.14
CA GLY A 88 -4.04 14.18 0.84
C GLY A 88 -2.61 14.37 0.30
N LYS A 89 -1.64 13.92 1.06
CA LYS A 89 -0.22 13.87 0.68
C LYS A 89 0.08 12.50 0.09
N ASN A 90 0.74 12.48 -1.07
CA ASN A 90 1.20 11.25 -1.69
C ASN A 90 2.40 11.50 -2.60
N PHE A 91 3.02 10.43 -3.10
CA PHE A 91 4.22 10.50 -3.93
C PHE A 91 3.99 11.29 -5.21
N VAL A 92 2.87 11.10 -5.91
CA VAL A 92 2.57 11.80 -7.18
C VAL A 92 2.56 13.30 -6.97
N LYS A 93 1.83 13.80 -5.98
CA LYS A 93 1.77 15.24 -5.67
C LYS A 93 3.12 15.80 -5.25
N THR A 94 3.90 15.01 -4.51
CA THR A 94 5.26 15.39 -4.13
C THR A 94 6.16 15.52 -5.36
N MET A 95 6.11 14.56 -6.29
CA MET A 95 6.94 14.59 -7.49
C MET A 95 6.50 15.69 -8.47
N ILE A 96 5.20 15.96 -8.65
CA ILE A 96 4.71 17.11 -9.42
C ILE A 96 5.36 18.41 -8.90
N ASN A 97 5.34 18.63 -7.58
CA ASN A 97 5.92 19.82 -7.00
C ASN A 97 7.45 19.88 -7.13
N LEU A 98 8.14 18.77 -6.84
CA LEU A 98 9.60 18.73 -6.91
C LEU A 98 10.13 18.90 -8.34
N THR A 99 9.51 18.25 -9.33
CA THR A 99 9.92 18.37 -10.73
C THR A 99 9.60 19.74 -11.34
N ALA A 100 8.64 20.47 -10.78
CA ALA A 100 8.35 21.85 -11.16
C ALA A 100 9.34 22.86 -10.55
N THR A 101 9.97 22.55 -9.40
CA THR A 101 10.71 23.54 -8.61
C THR A 101 12.21 23.26 -8.50
N LYS A 102 12.66 22.05 -8.76
CA LYS A 102 14.06 21.63 -8.66
C LYS A 102 14.70 21.50 -10.04
N PRO A 103 15.96 21.92 -10.21
CA PRO A 103 16.66 21.71 -11.47
C PRO A 103 17.06 20.25 -11.68
N GLN A 104 17.23 19.48 -10.60
CA GLN A 104 17.62 18.08 -10.64
C GLN A 104 17.04 17.29 -9.46
N LEU A 105 16.67 16.04 -9.71
CA LEU A 105 16.25 15.07 -8.70
C LEU A 105 16.98 13.75 -8.90
N LYS A 106 17.37 13.10 -7.79
CA LYS A 106 17.78 11.68 -7.79
C LYS A 106 16.63 10.84 -7.23
N VAL A 107 16.27 9.79 -7.95
CA VAL A 107 15.15 8.91 -7.58
C VAL A 107 15.56 7.44 -7.66
N VAL A 108 15.18 6.68 -6.66
CA VAL A 108 15.52 5.25 -6.55
C VAL A 108 14.93 4.46 -7.72
N PHE A 109 15.76 3.63 -8.37
CA PHE A 109 15.34 2.80 -9.50
C PHE A 109 15.38 1.29 -9.22
N ASP A 110 16.03 0.85 -8.15
CA ASP A 110 16.19 -0.56 -7.75
C ASP A 110 15.10 -1.06 -6.77
N GLN A 111 14.02 -0.31 -6.63
CA GLN A 111 12.78 -0.71 -5.96
C GLN A 111 11.64 -0.63 -6.97
N CYS A 112 11.00 -1.78 -7.21
CA CYS A 112 9.90 -1.90 -8.16
C CYS A 112 8.60 -2.21 -7.44
N GLY A 113 7.50 -1.65 -7.93
CA GLY A 113 6.18 -1.85 -7.39
C GLY A 113 5.08 -1.52 -8.39
N THR A 114 3.86 -1.59 -7.92
CA THR A 114 2.66 -1.34 -8.72
C THR A 114 1.91 -0.14 -8.14
N PRO A 115 2.01 1.06 -8.75
CA PRO A 115 1.23 2.21 -8.33
C PRO A 115 -0.27 1.92 -8.34
N THR A 116 -1.00 2.44 -7.35
CA THR A 116 -2.43 2.24 -7.20
C THR A 116 -3.16 3.56 -7.09
N TYR A 117 -4.07 3.84 -8.02
CA TYR A 117 -4.97 4.99 -7.91
C TYR A 117 -6.07 4.68 -6.89
N ALA A 118 -6.24 5.56 -5.89
CA ALA A 118 -7.20 5.33 -4.81
C ALA A 118 -8.65 5.34 -5.28
N GLY A 119 -8.97 6.03 -6.38
CA GLY A 119 -10.28 5.97 -7.03
C GLY A 119 -10.62 4.56 -7.50
N ASP A 120 -9.69 3.88 -8.17
CA ASP A 120 -9.90 2.51 -8.66
C ASP A 120 -10.05 1.51 -7.49
N LEU A 121 -9.32 1.71 -6.41
CA LEU A 121 -9.51 0.91 -5.18
C LEU A 121 -10.90 1.16 -4.58
N ALA A 122 -11.36 2.40 -4.52
CA ALA A 122 -12.69 2.75 -4.02
C ALA A 122 -13.80 2.14 -4.90
N ASP A 123 -13.67 2.22 -6.23
CA ASP A 123 -14.60 1.62 -7.18
C ASP A 123 -14.64 0.08 -7.05
N THR A 124 -13.49 -0.53 -6.81
CA THR A 124 -13.38 -1.97 -6.55
C THR A 124 -14.13 -2.35 -5.27
N ILE A 125 -13.95 -1.60 -4.18
CA ILE A 125 -14.69 -1.82 -2.92
C ILE A 125 -16.19 -1.66 -3.16
N PHE A 126 -16.61 -0.61 -3.86
CA PHE A 126 -18.01 -0.38 -4.20
C PHE A 126 -18.59 -1.54 -5.01
N THR A 127 -17.85 -2.03 -6.01
CA THR A 127 -18.23 -3.18 -6.84
C THR A 127 -18.40 -4.47 -6.01
N ILE A 128 -17.51 -4.71 -5.04
CA ILE A 128 -17.61 -5.84 -4.11
C ILE A 128 -18.91 -5.75 -3.29
N LEU A 129 -19.23 -4.55 -2.80
CA LEU A 129 -20.42 -4.31 -1.99
C LEU A 129 -21.71 -4.41 -2.81
N GLU A 130 -21.78 -3.72 -3.95
CA GLU A 130 -22.96 -3.67 -4.83
C GLU A 130 -23.35 -5.06 -5.34
N ASN A 131 -22.37 -5.86 -5.73
CA ASN A 131 -22.59 -7.21 -6.24
C ASN A 131 -22.53 -8.30 -5.14
N ARG A 132 -22.47 -7.92 -3.86
CA ARG A 132 -22.39 -8.82 -2.71
C ARG A 132 -21.30 -9.88 -2.82
N LYS A 133 -20.18 -9.55 -3.48
CA LYS A 133 -19.07 -10.50 -3.71
C LYS A 133 -18.32 -10.90 -2.44
N PHE A 134 -18.62 -10.26 -1.32
CA PHE A 134 -18.08 -10.62 0.00
C PHE A 134 -18.73 -11.87 0.61
N GLU A 135 -19.94 -12.25 0.18
CA GLU A 135 -20.64 -13.39 0.72
C GLU A 135 -19.91 -14.70 0.46
N GLY A 136 -19.52 -15.38 1.54
CA GLY A 136 -18.72 -16.63 1.46
C GLY A 136 -17.27 -16.43 1.00
N ASN A 137 -16.80 -15.20 0.84
CA ASN A 137 -15.48 -14.87 0.33
C ASN A 137 -14.62 -14.09 1.36
N SER A 138 -14.78 -14.36 2.66
CA SER A 138 -13.89 -13.79 3.67
C SER A 138 -12.44 -14.21 3.42
N GLY A 139 -11.53 -13.23 3.37
CA GLY A 139 -10.14 -13.53 3.07
C GLY A 139 -9.26 -12.30 2.88
N ILE A 140 -8.01 -12.58 2.49
CA ILE A 140 -7.01 -11.58 2.11
C ILE A 140 -6.93 -11.54 0.58
N TYR A 141 -6.88 -10.33 0.05
CA TYR A 141 -6.81 -10.05 -1.38
C TYR A 141 -5.74 -9.00 -1.65
N HIS A 142 -5.11 -9.08 -2.83
CA HIS A 142 -4.24 -8.02 -3.32
C HIS A 142 -4.98 -7.18 -4.36
N PHE A 143 -4.84 -5.86 -4.27
CA PHE A 143 -5.32 -4.93 -5.28
C PHE A 143 -4.28 -3.88 -5.59
N SER A 144 -3.94 -3.75 -6.87
CA SER A 144 -3.18 -2.63 -7.45
C SER A 144 -3.61 -2.42 -8.89
N ASN A 145 -3.27 -1.26 -9.47
CA ASN A 145 -3.38 -1.11 -10.91
C ASN A 145 -2.33 -1.95 -11.62
N GLU A 146 -2.51 -2.19 -12.90
CA GLU A 146 -1.57 -2.96 -13.73
C GLU A 146 -0.29 -2.17 -14.02
N GLY A 147 0.77 -2.91 -14.28
CA GLY A 147 2.08 -2.37 -14.62
C GLY A 147 3.02 -2.30 -13.42
N VAL A 148 4.27 -2.68 -13.70
CA VAL A 148 5.37 -2.61 -12.71
C VAL A 148 6.32 -1.52 -13.15
N CYS A 149 6.73 -0.66 -12.23
CA CYS A 149 7.72 0.38 -12.46
C CYS A 149 8.59 0.61 -11.23
N SER A 150 9.76 1.23 -11.41
CA SER A 150 10.54 1.78 -10.30
C SER A 150 9.96 3.14 -9.86
N TRP A 151 10.40 3.63 -8.69
CA TRP A 151 10.12 5.01 -8.30
C TRP A 151 10.65 6.02 -9.31
N PHE A 152 11.80 5.73 -9.93
CA PHE A 152 12.38 6.53 -11.00
C PHE A 152 11.45 6.60 -12.22
N ASP A 153 11.02 5.44 -12.76
CA ASP A 153 10.13 5.38 -13.93
C ASP A 153 8.82 6.13 -13.65
N PHE A 154 8.26 5.92 -12.44
CA PHE A 154 7.04 6.59 -12.02
C PHE A 154 7.22 8.12 -11.98
N THR A 155 8.36 8.61 -11.44
CA THR A 155 8.67 10.04 -11.40
C THR A 155 8.83 10.63 -12.79
N VAL A 156 9.51 9.95 -13.70
CA VAL A 156 9.66 10.38 -15.10
C VAL A 156 8.30 10.54 -15.76
N LYS A 157 7.41 9.55 -15.56
CA LYS A 157 6.05 9.60 -16.14
C LYS A 157 5.19 10.70 -15.52
N ILE A 158 5.31 10.93 -14.20
CA ILE A 158 4.63 12.03 -13.52
C ILE A 158 5.07 13.38 -14.08
N ALA A 159 6.38 13.59 -14.24
CA ALA A 159 6.92 14.83 -14.77
C ALA A 159 6.46 15.08 -16.22
N GLU A 160 6.49 14.06 -17.06
CA GLU A 160 5.99 14.12 -18.45
C GLU A 160 4.52 14.57 -18.50
N LEU A 161 3.65 13.90 -17.73
CA LEU A 161 2.21 14.20 -17.71
C LEU A 161 1.89 15.56 -17.09
N ALA A 162 2.71 16.02 -16.14
CA ALA A 162 2.60 17.35 -15.55
C ALA A 162 3.17 18.48 -16.41
N GLY A 163 3.84 18.16 -17.52
CA GLY A 163 4.50 19.15 -18.38
C GLY A 163 5.78 19.74 -17.77
N ASN A 164 6.37 19.10 -16.76
CA ASN A 164 7.57 19.55 -16.06
C ASN A 164 8.83 19.04 -16.79
N THR A 165 9.28 19.76 -17.81
CA THR A 165 10.37 19.32 -18.71
C THR A 165 11.75 19.84 -18.35
N THR A 166 11.88 20.71 -17.35
CA THR A 166 13.13 21.40 -17.02
C THR A 166 13.94 20.70 -15.92
N CYS A 167 13.33 19.80 -15.16
CA CYS A 167 13.99 19.07 -14.11
C CYS A 167 14.72 17.85 -14.68
N GLU A 168 16.03 17.76 -14.43
CA GLU A 168 16.80 16.56 -14.75
C GLU A 168 16.52 15.47 -13.72
N ILE A 169 15.93 14.35 -14.13
CA ILE A 169 15.61 13.22 -13.25
C ILE A 169 16.65 12.13 -13.46
N LEU A 170 17.41 11.81 -12.41
CA LEU A 170 18.50 10.83 -12.44
C LEU A 170 18.15 9.61 -11.59
N PRO A 171 18.44 8.39 -12.08
CA PRO A 171 18.29 7.19 -11.27
C PRO A 171 19.38 7.14 -10.18
N CYS A 172 19.05 6.55 -9.03
CA CYS A 172 20.00 6.22 -7.99
C CYS A 172 19.64 4.88 -7.34
N HIS A 173 20.62 4.22 -6.71
CA HIS A 173 20.38 3.02 -5.91
C HIS A 173 19.80 3.38 -4.55
N SER A 174 19.09 2.43 -3.95
CA SER A 174 18.54 2.56 -2.59
C SER A 174 19.62 2.87 -1.56
N CYS A 175 20.84 2.34 -1.72
CA CYS A 175 21.97 2.61 -0.83
C CYS A 175 22.48 4.07 -0.90
N GLU A 176 22.20 4.78 -1.99
CA GLU A 176 22.55 6.20 -2.15
C GLU A 176 21.48 7.13 -1.56
N PHE A 177 20.30 6.59 -1.25
CA PHE A 177 19.17 7.34 -0.69
C PHE A 177 18.81 6.78 0.69
N PRO A 178 19.49 7.22 1.77
CA PRO A 178 19.23 6.70 3.10
C PRO A 178 17.79 6.94 3.51
N SER A 179 17.09 5.85 3.81
CA SER A 179 15.72 5.86 4.32
C SER A 179 15.70 5.23 5.71
N PRO A 180 14.99 5.82 6.68
CA PRO A 180 14.82 5.22 8.01
C PRO A 180 13.96 3.94 7.99
N VAL A 181 13.34 3.63 6.87
CA VAL A 181 12.46 2.47 6.70
C VAL A 181 12.93 1.65 5.51
N THR A 182 13.19 0.37 5.74
CA THR A 182 13.40 -0.61 4.66
C THR A 182 12.05 -0.85 3.97
N ARG A 183 12.01 -0.64 2.67
CA ARG A 183 10.82 -0.86 1.84
C ARG A 183 10.88 -2.25 1.21
N PRO A 184 9.70 -2.89 1.01
CA PRO A 184 9.63 -4.10 0.20
C PRO A 184 10.11 -3.87 -1.21
#